data_35936988232ace13f0d39ab50ba556fe
#
_entry.id   35936988232ace13f0d39ab50ba556fe
#
_cell.length_a   1.000
_cell.length_b   1.000
_cell.length_c   1.000
_cell.angle_alpha   90.00
_cell.angle_beta   90.00
_cell.angle_gamma   90.00
#
_symmetry.space_group_name_H-M   'P 1'
#
loop_
_entity.id
_entity.type
_entity.pdbx_description
1 polymer ?
#
loop_
_entity_poly.entity_id
_entity_poly.type
_entity_poly.pdbx_seq_one_letter_code
_entity_poly.pdbx_strand_id
1 'polypeptide(L)'
;EGVVLKTTTKEKYVLPGNGKKVALMDFGAKRNIARSLNERGCEVTVYPADTPAEEVLAAAPDGIMLSNGPGDPKENTAIIKEVKKLYDSNVPIFAICLGHQLMALANGMDTYKLKYGHRGGNHPVKDLETGRVYISSQNHGYAVDAKTISPEIAEPAFINVNDGTNEGLNYIGK
;
A
#
# COMPACT_ATOMS: atom_id res chain seq x y z
N GLU A 1 6.67 2.99 -16.21
CA GLU A 1 5.30 2.39 -16.31
C GLU A 1 5.30 0.89 -16.64
N GLY A 2 6.42 0.22 -16.57
CA GLY A 2 6.47 -1.07 -17.24
C GLY A 2 6.18 -2.29 -16.40
N VAL A 3 6.64 -2.35 -15.14
CA VAL A 3 6.63 -3.61 -14.38
C VAL A 3 5.28 -3.87 -13.71
N VAL A 4 4.67 -2.87 -13.12
CA VAL A 4 3.35 -2.98 -12.47
C VAL A 4 2.27 -3.38 -13.48
N LEU A 5 2.22 -2.71 -14.64
CA LEU A 5 1.23 -3.01 -15.69
C LEU A 5 1.43 -4.40 -16.35
N LYS A 6 2.61 -4.99 -16.20
CA LYS A 6 2.87 -6.37 -16.66
C LYS A 6 2.46 -7.43 -15.64
N THR A 7 2.35 -7.06 -14.37
CA THR A 7 2.09 -7.98 -13.26
C THR A 7 0.67 -7.89 -12.70
N THR A 8 -0.04 -6.81 -12.97
CA THR A 8 -1.44 -6.62 -12.55
C THR A 8 -2.38 -7.60 -13.22
N THR A 9 -3.55 -7.82 -12.61
CA THR A 9 -4.63 -8.58 -13.26
C THR A 9 -5.06 -7.90 -14.56
N LYS A 10 -5.47 -8.70 -15.55
CA LYS A 10 -5.93 -8.18 -16.84
C LYS A 10 -7.34 -7.65 -16.80
N GLU A 11 -8.16 -8.22 -15.92
CA GLU A 11 -9.58 -7.89 -15.80
C GLU A 11 -9.96 -7.78 -14.34
N LYS A 12 -10.96 -6.95 -14.07
CA LYS A 12 -11.60 -6.86 -12.77
C LYS A 12 -12.31 -8.17 -12.44
N TYR A 13 -12.16 -8.64 -11.22
CA TYR A 13 -12.90 -9.80 -10.72
C TYR A 13 -13.32 -9.62 -9.26
N VAL A 14 -14.32 -10.40 -8.83
CA VAL A 14 -14.90 -10.33 -7.50
C VAL A 14 -14.74 -11.67 -6.77
N LEU A 15 -14.25 -11.61 -5.53
CA LEU A 15 -14.38 -12.69 -4.56
C LEU A 15 -15.63 -12.40 -3.72
N PRO A 16 -16.70 -13.22 -3.86
CA PRO A 16 -17.96 -12.92 -3.19
C PRO A 16 -17.85 -13.03 -1.68
N GLY A 17 -18.58 -12.20 -0.98
CA GLY A 17 -18.68 -12.18 0.48
C GLY A 17 -19.92 -11.42 0.93
N ASN A 18 -20.31 -11.60 2.19
CA ASN A 18 -21.50 -10.98 2.76
C ASN A 18 -21.18 -9.81 3.73
N GLY A 19 -19.90 -9.52 3.92
CA GLY A 19 -19.43 -8.46 4.81
C GLY A 19 -19.11 -7.17 4.09
N LYS A 20 -18.08 -6.49 4.58
CA LYS A 20 -17.61 -5.23 4.01
C LYS A 20 -17.14 -5.37 2.57
N LYS A 21 -17.39 -4.36 1.75
CA LYS A 21 -16.91 -4.28 0.37
C LYS A 21 -15.53 -3.65 0.34
N VAL A 22 -14.54 -4.40 -0.10
CA VAL A 22 -13.16 -3.95 -0.22
C VAL A 22 -12.76 -3.87 -1.69
N ALA A 23 -12.29 -2.70 -2.11
CA ALA A 23 -11.66 -2.52 -3.41
C ALA A 23 -10.15 -2.77 -3.25
N LEU A 24 -9.62 -3.78 -3.92
CA LEU A 24 -8.21 -4.09 -3.94
C LEU A 24 -7.60 -3.63 -5.25
N MET A 25 -6.65 -2.69 -5.20
CA MET A 25 -5.85 -2.28 -6.35
C MET A 25 -4.68 -3.24 -6.51
N ASP A 26 -4.66 -3.96 -7.62
CA ASP A 26 -3.64 -4.98 -7.88
C ASP A 26 -2.41 -4.41 -8.58
N PHE A 27 -1.38 -4.10 -7.81
CA PHE A 27 -0.07 -3.66 -8.33
C PHE A 27 0.91 -4.82 -8.57
N GLY A 28 0.45 -6.04 -8.55
CA GLY A 28 1.23 -7.28 -8.52
C GLY A 28 1.02 -8.02 -7.20
N ALA A 29 -0.24 -8.06 -6.76
CA ALA A 29 -0.65 -8.54 -5.45
C ALA A 29 -0.30 -10.02 -5.23
N LYS A 30 0.16 -10.32 -4.03
CA LYS A 30 0.14 -11.70 -3.55
C LYS A 30 -1.32 -12.13 -3.37
N ARG A 31 -1.72 -13.22 -4.01
CA ARG A 31 -3.10 -13.76 -3.96
C ARG A 31 -3.65 -13.90 -2.55
N ASN A 32 -2.76 -14.12 -1.59
CA ASN A 32 -3.13 -14.28 -0.18
C ASN A 32 -3.74 -13.01 0.44
N ILE A 33 -3.45 -11.83 -0.09
CA ILE A 33 -4.04 -10.57 0.40
C ILE A 33 -5.55 -10.58 0.16
N ALA A 34 -5.98 -10.82 -1.09
CA ALA A 34 -7.39 -10.89 -1.44
C ALA A 34 -8.09 -12.04 -0.71
N ARG A 35 -7.44 -13.20 -0.63
CA ARG A 35 -7.97 -14.37 0.09
C ARG A 35 -8.17 -14.12 1.57
N SER A 36 -7.19 -13.50 2.24
CA SER A 36 -7.29 -13.19 3.67
C SER A 36 -8.41 -12.20 4.01
N LEU A 37 -8.68 -11.24 3.13
CA LEU A 37 -9.83 -10.34 3.28
C LEU A 37 -11.15 -11.11 3.08
N ASN A 38 -11.23 -11.95 2.05
CA ASN A 38 -12.42 -12.73 1.76
C ASN A 38 -12.73 -13.78 2.83
N GLU A 39 -11.73 -14.46 3.37
CA GLU A 39 -11.87 -15.40 4.50
C GLU A 39 -12.42 -14.72 5.77
N ARG A 40 -12.27 -13.40 5.89
CA ARG A 40 -12.86 -12.59 6.97
C ARG A 40 -14.26 -12.06 6.64
N GLY A 41 -14.86 -12.55 5.56
CA GLY A 41 -16.21 -12.24 5.14
C GLY A 41 -16.33 -11.05 4.19
N CYS A 42 -15.24 -10.39 3.83
CA CYS A 42 -15.29 -9.27 2.88
C CYS A 42 -15.68 -9.73 1.48
N GLU A 43 -16.52 -8.96 0.80
CA GLU A 43 -16.60 -8.98 -0.65
C GLU A 43 -15.41 -8.20 -1.20
N VAL A 44 -14.54 -8.85 -1.97
CA VAL A 44 -13.32 -8.23 -2.49
C VAL A 44 -13.43 -8.09 -4.00
N THR A 45 -13.44 -6.85 -4.48
CA THR A 45 -13.30 -6.56 -5.91
C THR A 45 -11.85 -6.21 -6.20
N VAL A 46 -11.21 -7.00 -7.05
CA VAL A 46 -9.83 -6.78 -7.46
C VAL A 46 -9.82 -6.01 -8.77
N TYR A 47 -9.16 -4.86 -8.75
CA TYR A 47 -9.07 -3.96 -9.90
C TYR A 47 -7.65 -3.99 -10.50
N PRO A 48 -7.52 -3.92 -11.84
CA PRO A 48 -6.24 -3.61 -12.49
C PRO A 48 -5.61 -2.34 -11.95
N ALA A 49 -4.27 -2.27 -11.99
CA ALA A 49 -3.49 -1.17 -11.45
C ALA A 49 -3.80 0.21 -12.09
N ASP A 50 -4.22 0.21 -13.34
CA ASP A 50 -4.54 1.40 -14.14
C ASP A 50 -6.01 1.79 -14.12
N THR A 51 -6.83 1.15 -13.27
CA THR A 51 -8.24 1.49 -13.12
C THR A 51 -8.39 2.91 -12.58
N PRO A 52 -9.20 3.77 -13.22
CA PRO A 52 -9.47 5.11 -12.72
C PRO A 52 -10.12 5.10 -11.33
N ALA A 53 -9.72 6.02 -10.46
CA ALA A 53 -10.27 6.14 -9.12
C ALA A 53 -11.80 6.32 -9.11
N GLU A 54 -12.32 7.04 -10.09
CA GLU A 54 -13.76 7.27 -10.25
C GLU A 54 -14.54 5.96 -10.42
N GLU A 55 -13.99 4.99 -11.17
CA GLU A 55 -14.61 3.67 -11.33
C GLU A 55 -14.62 2.89 -10.02
N VAL A 56 -13.51 2.91 -9.28
CA VAL A 56 -13.39 2.24 -7.98
C VAL A 56 -14.37 2.84 -6.98
N LEU A 57 -14.45 4.16 -6.91
CA LEU A 57 -15.32 4.89 -5.98
C LEU A 57 -16.82 4.78 -6.33
N ALA A 58 -17.15 4.65 -7.61
CA ALA A 58 -18.53 4.45 -8.07
C ALA A 58 -19.14 3.15 -7.53
N ALA A 59 -18.32 2.15 -7.21
CA ALA A 59 -18.77 0.92 -6.56
C ALA A 59 -19.04 1.08 -5.04
N ALA A 60 -18.81 2.26 -4.48
CA ALA A 60 -19.01 2.60 -3.07
C ALA A 60 -18.35 1.58 -2.11
N PRO A 61 -17.03 1.36 -2.18
CA PRO A 61 -16.36 0.44 -1.28
C PRO A 61 -16.37 0.98 0.17
N ASP A 62 -16.43 0.07 1.14
CA ASP A 62 -16.24 0.38 2.57
C ASP A 62 -14.77 0.63 2.92
N GLY A 63 -13.85 0.11 2.13
CA GLY A 63 -12.42 0.28 2.29
C GLY A 63 -11.64 -0.04 1.02
N ILE A 64 -10.43 0.46 0.94
CA ILE A 64 -9.52 0.26 -0.20
C ILE A 64 -8.23 -0.39 0.31
N MET A 65 -7.78 -1.42 -0.40
CA MET A 65 -6.49 -2.07 -0.20
C MET A 65 -5.56 -1.73 -1.37
N LEU A 66 -4.46 -1.08 -1.09
CA LEU A 66 -3.36 -0.88 -2.05
C LEU A 66 -2.34 -2.01 -1.87
N SER A 67 -2.21 -2.87 -2.86
CA SER A 67 -1.41 -4.08 -2.73
C SER A 67 0.09 -3.81 -2.78
N ASN A 68 0.86 -4.84 -2.44
CA ASN A 68 2.27 -4.92 -2.79
C ASN A 68 2.45 -5.00 -4.31
N GLY A 69 3.67 -4.78 -4.77
CA GLY A 69 4.04 -4.91 -6.17
C GLY A 69 5.55 -4.73 -6.41
N PRO A 70 6.01 -4.97 -7.62
CA PRO A 70 7.42 -4.86 -8.00
C PRO A 70 7.80 -3.45 -8.49
N GLY A 71 9.11 -3.20 -8.58
CA GLY A 71 9.69 -2.08 -9.28
C GLY A 71 9.91 -0.83 -8.43
N ASP A 72 10.34 0.23 -9.11
CA ASP A 72 10.51 1.56 -8.51
C ASP A 72 9.15 2.25 -8.40
N PRO A 73 8.72 2.68 -7.19
CA PRO A 73 7.44 3.36 -7.05
C PRO A 73 7.33 4.64 -7.89
N LYS A 74 8.42 5.37 -8.11
CA LYS A 74 8.43 6.63 -8.87
C LYS A 74 8.12 6.47 -10.36
N GLU A 75 8.30 5.28 -10.91
CA GLU A 75 7.97 5.01 -12.32
C GLU A 75 6.45 4.98 -12.61
N ASN A 76 5.62 4.95 -11.58
CA ASN A 76 4.18 4.74 -11.68
C ASN A 76 3.39 6.06 -11.60
N THR A 77 3.78 7.07 -12.38
CA THR A 77 3.24 8.44 -12.27
C THR A 77 1.72 8.53 -12.49
N ALA A 78 1.16 7.75 -13.42
CA ALA A 78 -0.29 7.70 -13.66
C ALA A 78 -1.02 7.07 -12.45
N ILE A 79 -0.51 5.95 -11.93
CA ILE A 79 -1.09 5.26 -10.78
C ILE A 79 -1.04 6.16 -9.52
N ILE A 80 0.06 6.90 -9.31
CA ILE A 80 0.20 7.84 -8.18
C ILE A 80 -0.92 8.90 -8.21
N LYS A 81 -1.28 9.40 -9.40
CA LYS A 81 -2.39 10.35 -9.54
C LYS A 81 -3.74 9.75 -9.15
N GLU A 82 -4.00 8.51 -9.55
CA GLU A 82 -5.23 7.81 -9.16
C GLU A 82 -5.25 7.48 -7.66
N VAL A 83 -4.11 7.07 -7.08
CA VAL A 83 -3.98 6.86 -5.63
C VAL A 83 -4.26 8.15 -4.86
N LYS A 84 -3.84 9.32 -5.37
CA LYS A 84 -4.17 10.62 -4.74
C LYS A 84 -5.67 10.86 -4.69
N LYS A 85 -6.40 10.58 -5.78
CA LYS A 85 -7.86 10.71 -5.81
C LYS A 85 -8.54 9.75 -4.83
N LEU A 86 -8.05 8.51 -4.73
CA LEU A 86 -8.55 7.55 -3.74
C LEU A 86 -8.31 8.05 -2.31
N TYR A 87 -7.13 8.59 -2.03
CA TYR A 87 -6.84 9.19 -0.72
C TYR A 87 -7.77 10.35 -0.39
N ASP A 88 -8.06 11.24 -1.35
CA ASP A 88 -8.90 12.42 -1.15
C ASP A 88 -10.40 12.06 -1.01
N SER A 89 -10.80 10.85 -1.37
CA SER A 89 -12.19 10.36 -1.21
C SER A 89 -12.63 10.15 0.25
N ASN A 90 -11.69 10.10 1.19
CA ASN A 90 -11.89 9.74 2.60
C ASN A 90 -12.41 8.31 2.85
N VAL A 91 -12.44 7.44 1.86
CA VAL A 91 -12.63 6.00 2.10
C VAL A 91 -11.39 5.46 2.82
N PRO A 92 -11.54 4.68 3.90
CA PRO A 92 -10.39 4.11 4.60
C PRO A 92 -9.47 3.32 3.67
N ILE A 93 -8.16 3.56 3.76
CA ILE A 93 -7.16 2.89 2.93
C ILE A 93 -6.17 2.15 3.80
N PHE A 94 -5.86 0.90 3.43
CA PHE A 94 -4.72 0.16 3.94
C PHE A 94 -3.78 -0.16 2.78
N ALA A 95 -2.49 0.06 2.99
CA ALA A 95 -1.50 -0.06 1.93
C ALA A 95 -0.31 -0.92 2.35
N ILE A 96 0.16 -1.77 1.45
CA ILE A 96 1.26 -2.71 1.71
C ILE A 96 2.39 -2.50 0.70
N CYS A 97 3.63 -2.34 1.21
CA CYS A 97 4.87 -2.29 0.42
C CYS A 97 4.79 -1.24 -0.71
N LEU A 98 4.69 -1.64 -1.98
CA LEU A 98 4.56 -0.70 -3.10
C LEU A 98 3.34 0.22 -2.93
N GLY A 99 2.20 -0.31 -2.50
CA GLY A 99 1.00 0.50 -2.24
C GLY A 99 1.24 1.60 -1.19
N HIS A 100 1.95 1.28 -0.11
CA HIS A 100 2.37 2.25 0.90
C HIS A 100 3.29 3.34 0.30
N GLN A 101 4.25 2.94 -0.55
CA GLN A 101 5.17 3.88 -1.19
C GLN A 101 4.46 4.78 -2.20
N LEU A 102 3.53 4.24 -2.99
CA LEU A 102 2.70 5.02 -3.92
C LEU A 102 1.82 6.02 -3.18
N MET A 103 1.26 5.63 -2.04
CA MET A 103 0.46 6.53 -1.21
C MET A 103 1.29 7.67 -0.61
N ALA A 104 2.52 7.40 -0.18
CA ALA A 104 3.45 8.42 0.28
C ALA A 104 3.80 9.41 -0.84
N LEU A 105 4.13 8.92 -2.03
CA LEU A 105 4.41 9.75 -3.21
C LEU A 105 3.19 10.59 -3.62
N ALA A 106 1.99 10.02 -3.58
CA ALA A 106 0.74 10.72 -3.88
C ALA A 106 0.49 11.91 -2.94
N ASN A 107 1.03 11.88 -1.72
CA ASN A 107 0.91 12.93 -0.71
C ASN A 107 2.18 13.78 -0.57
N GLY A 108 3.03 13.81 -1.59
CA GLY A 108 4.18 14.73 -1.68
C GLY A 108 5.43 14.29 -0.94
N MET A 109 5.44 13.09 -0.38
CA MET A 109 6.63 12.49 0.21
C MET A 109 7.52 11.90 -0.88
N ASP A 110 8.74 11.54 -0.54
CA ASP A 110 9.69 10.93 -1.45
C ASP A 110 10.06 9.49 -1.04
N THR A 111 10.61 8.75 -1.98
CA THR A 111 11.12 7.40 -1.77
C THR A 111 12.56 7.30 -2.26
N TYR A 112 13.32 6.40 -1.68
CA TYR A 112 14.70 6.14 -2.09
C TYR A 112 14.99 4.65 -2.17
N LYS A 113 15.98 4.30 -2.97
CA LYS A 113 16.45 2.93 -3.10
C LYS A 113 17.39 2.59 -1.95
N LEU A 114 17.08 1.52 -1.23
CA LEU A 114 17.96 0.99 -0.19
C LEU A 114 19.19 0.34 -0.83
N LYS A 115 20.33 0.47 -0.17
CA LYS A 115 21.58 -0.09 -0.68
C LYS A 115 21.51 -1.62 -0.86
N TYR A 116 20.90 -2.32 0.08
CA TYR A 116 20.77 -3.78 0.08
C TYR A 116 19.31 -4.24 0.02
N GLY A 117 18.35 -3.39 0.44
CA GLY A 117 16.97 -3.76 0.64
C GLY A 117 16.76 -4.63 1.89
N HIS A 118 15.48 -4.80 2.25
CA HIS A 118 15.10 -5.70 3.33
C HIS A 118 14.45 -6.95 2.74
N ARG A 119 15.08 -8.11 2.91
CA ARG A 119 14.60 -9.40 2.40
C ARG A 119 14.82 -10.48 3.43
N GLY A 120 13.73 -11.17 3.81
CA GLY A 120 13.75 -12.27 4.77
C GLY A 120 12.67 -12.19 5.82
N GLY A 121 12.62 -13.19 6.69
CA GLY A 121 11.62 -13.32 7.75
C GLY A 121 12.10 -12.86 9.15
N ASN A 122 13.16 -12.08 9.23
CA ASN A 122 13.83 -11.76 10.49
C ASN A 122 14.14 -10.27 10.68
N HIS A 123 13.32 -9.40 10.11
CA HIS A 123 13.49 -7.96 10.24
C HIS A 123 12.76 -7.44 11.49
N PRO A 124 13.49 -6.88 12.49
CA PRO A 124 12.87 -6.32 13.67
C PRO A 124 12.29 -4.94 13.33
N VAL A 125 10.99 -4.79 13.55
CA VAL A 125 10.24 -3.57 13.32
C VAL A 125 9.63 -3.09 14.62
N LYS A 126 9.91 -1.85 14.98
CA LYS A 126 9.35 -1.21 16.17
C LYS A 126 8.09 -0.46 15.79
N ASP A 127 7.02 -0.81 16.48
CA ASP A 127 5.78 -0.03 16.52
C ASP A 127 6.01 1.19 17.42
N LEU A 128 5.87 2.37 16.86
CA LEU A 128 6.18 3.63 17.56
C LEU A 128 5.08 4.03 18.56
N GLU A 129 3.84 3.58 18.36
CA GLU A 129 2.73 3.84 19.28
C GLU A 129 2.89 3.03 20.58
N THR A 130 3.16 1.74 20.44
CA THR A 130 3.23 0.81 21.58
C THR A 130 4.64 0.62 22.14
N GLY A 131 5.66 0.99 21.37
CA GLY A 131 7.07 0.74 21.67
C GLY A 131 7.50 -0.72 21.49
N ARG A 132 6.60 -1.62 21.09
CA ARG A 132 6.89 -3.04 20.89
C ARG A 132 7.70 -3.29 19.64
N VAL A 133 8.54 -4.33 19.70
CA VAL A 133 9.30 -4.80 18.53
C VAL A 133 8.71 -6.12 18.05
N TYR A 134 8.42 -6.19 16.77
CA TYR A 134 7.93 -7.39 16.11
C TYR A 134 8.96 -7.87 15.09
N ILE A 135 9.10 -9.18 14.97
CA ILE A 135 9.88 -9.76 13.87
C ILE A 135 8.96 -9.90 12.66
N SER A 136 9.32 -9.25 11.58
CA SER A 136 8.52 -9.19 10.36
C SER A 136 9.21 -9.83 9.16
N SER A 137 8.40 -10.34 8.24
CA SER A 137 8.84 -10.72 6.90
C SER A 137 8.81 -9.50 6.00
N GLN A 138 9.94 -9.21 5.33
CA GLN A 138 10.07 -8.10 4.42
C GLN A 138 10.64 -8.54 3.07
N ASN A 139 10.22 -7.86 2.03
CA ASN A 139 10.77 -8.03 0.68
C ASN A 139 10.59 -6.73 -0.11
N HIS A 140 11.41 -5.74 0.19
CA HIS A 140 11.39 -4.46 -0.52
C HIS A 140 12.80 -3.89 -0.70
N GLY A 141 12.99 -3.15 -1.79
CA GLY A 141 14.23 -2.46 -2.12
C GLY A 141 14.14 -0.94 -2.06
N TYR A 142 12.95 -0.41 -1.79
CA TYR A 142 12.69 1.02 -1.66
C TYR A 142 12.02 1.31 -0.32
N ALA A 143 12.22 2.52 0.18
CA ALA A 143 11.61 3.00 1.41
C ALA A 143 11.15 4.45 1.26
N VAL A 144 10.18 4.86 2.07
CA VAL A 144 9.77 6.26 2.19
C VAL A 144 10.86 7.03 2.93
N ASP A 145 11.30 8.16 2.37
CA ASP A 145 12.27 9.02 3.02
C ASP A 145 11.62 9.76 4.20
N ALA A 146 12.01 9.37 5.41
CA ALA A 146 11.47 9.96 6.64
C ALA A 146 11.62 11.48 6.73
N LYS A 147 12.63 12.04 6.05
CA LYS A 147 12.86 13.50 6.02
C LYS A 147 11.81 14.26 5.21
N THR A 148 11.08 13.56 4.34
CA THR A 148 10.05 14.14 3.48
C THR A 148 8.65 14.01 4.03
N ILE A 149 8.48 13.35 5.18
CA ILE A 149 7.18 13.18 5.83
C ILE A 149 6.71 14.54 6.37
N SER A 150 5.59 15.02 5.84
CA SER A 150 4.92 16.20 6.39
C SER A 150 4.11 15.81 7.63
N PRO A 151 4.41 16.38 8.81
CA PRO A 151 3.71 16.04 10.05
C PRO A 151 2.22 16.44 10.05
N GLU A 152 1.81 17.28 9.12
CA GLU A 152 0.40 17.64 8.92
C GLU A 152 -0.39 16.57 8.16
N ILE A 153 0.32 15.70 7.42
CA ILE A 153 -0.28 14.67 6.56
C ILE A 153 -0.15 13.29 7.19
N ALA A 154 1.03 12.97 7.71
CA ALA A 154 1.31 11.63 8.23
C ALA A 154 2.41 11.68 9.31
N GLU A 155 2.46 10.62 10.10
CA GLU A 155 3.51 10.38 11.08
C GLU A 155 4.10 8.97 10.89
N PRO A 156 5.39 8.76 11.19
CA PRO A 156 5.97 7.43 11.22
C PRO A 156 5.23 6.54 12.21
N ALA A 157 4.80 5.35 11.75
CA ALA A 157 4.15 4.35 12.58
C ALA A 157 5.09 3.21 12.96
N PHE A 158 5.94 2.82 12.03
CA PHE A 158 6.87 1.71 12.18
C PHE A 158 8.25 2.06 11.66
N ILE A 159 9.28 1.62 12.37
CA ILE A 159 10.68 1.75 11.95
C ILE A 159 11.43 0.42 12.05
N ASN A 160 12.35 0.18 11.12
CA ASN A 160 13.28 -0.92 11.22
C ASN A 160 14.31 -0.63 12.34
N VAL A 161 14.45 -1.55 13.28
CA VAL A 161 15.34 -1.35 14.45
C VAL A 161 16.82 -1.34 14.06
N ASN A 162 17.19 -2.04 12.98
CA ASN A 162 18.59 -2.20 12.59
C ASN A 162 19.18 -0.96 11.90
N ASP A 163 18.37 -0.26 11.09
CA ASP A 163 18.87 0.84 10.26
C ASP A 163 18.01 2.13 10.32
N GLY A 164 16.92 2.11 11.08
CA GLY A 164 16.04 3.25 11.24
C GLY A 164 15.16 3.57 10.04
N THR A 165 15.12 2.70 9.04
CA THR A 165 14.27 2.87 7.85
C THR A 165 12.80 2.98 8.25
N ASN A 166 12.06 3.94 7.67
CA ASN A 166 10.61 3.99 7.81
C ASN A 166 9.96 2.77 7.18
N GLU A 167 9.15 2.06 7.95
CA GLU A 167 8.45 0.83 7.53
C GLU A 167 6.92 1.00 7.50
N GLY A 168 6.41 2.12 7.95
CA GLY A 168 4.98 2.39 7.93
C GLY A 168 4.64 3.81 8.37
N LEU A 169 3.47 4.28 7.91
CA LEU A 169 2.92 5.61 8.18
C LEU A 169 1.48 5.49 8.68
N ASN A 170 1.14 6.35 9.64
CA ASN A 170 -0.24 6.69 9.98
C ASN A 170 -0.58 8.04 9.35
N TYR A 171 -1.67 8.09 8.58
CA TYR A 171 -2.14 9.32 7.97
C TYR A 171 -3.11 10.04 8.91
N ILE A 172 -2.89 11.34 9.11
CA ILE A 172 -3.65 12.15 10.06
C ILE A 172 -5.09 12.36 9.56
N GLY A 173 -6.06 12.04 10.40
CA GLY A 173 -7.49 12.23 10.10
C GLY A 173 -8.08 11.28 9.06
N LYS A 174 -7.43 10.15 8.84
CA LYS A 174 -7.88 9.13 7.86
C LYS A 174 -8.17 7.80 8.54
#